data_69a3100af64395b01ab5eb230a40db6b
#
_entry.id   69a3100af64395b01ab5eb230a40db6b
#
_cell.length_a   1.000
_cell.length_b   1.000
_cell.length_c   1.000
_cell.angle_alpha   90.00
_cell.angle_beta   90.00
_cell.angle_gamma   90.00
#
_symmetry.space_group_name_H-M   'P 1'
#
loop_
_entity.id
_entity.type
_entity.pdbx_description
1 polymer ?
#
loop_
_entity_poly.entity_id
_entity_poly.type
_entity_poly.pdbx_seq_one_letter_code
_entity_poly.pdbx_strand_id
1 'polypeptide(L)'
;VELAMGPMSLMKQVVNEKGAYVVQQGQTKKIEGADLTEMQASATPFEELKLAKKEGLVLTGIESINGSEAYALKNGKTTLYYDTKSGLKVAEAKTMEQGGKKMTQITNYGDYREVKGVKIPFNIIQNVGFELDIKMSEVKINEGVSDADFQ
;
A
#
# COMPACT_ATOMS: atom_id res chain seq x y z
N VAL A 1 7.69 -8.35 -1.82
CA VAL A 1 6.74 -8.07 -2.91
C VAL A 1 7.47 -8.18 -4.23
N GLU A 2 6.85 -8.82 -5.20
CA GLU A 2 7.35 -8.86 -6.57
C GLU A 2 6.26 -8.32 -7.51
N LEU A 3 6.65 -7.43 -8.41
CA LEU A 3 5.83 -6.90 -9.48
C LEU A 3 6.30 -7.53 -10.78
N ALA A 4 5.41 -8.20 -11.49
CA ALA A 4 5.71 -8.85 -12.75
C ALA A 4 4.70 -8.47 -13.83
N MET A 5 5.10 -8.54 -15.07
CA MET A 5 4.24 -8.40 -16.25
C MET A 5 4.38 -9.67 -17.09
N GLY A 6 3.37 -10.55 -17.00
CA GLY A 6 3.48 -11.92 -17.55
C GLY A 6 4.64 -12.67 -16.89
N PRO A 7 5.53 -13.31 -17.67
CA PRO A 7 6.67 -14.06 -17.12
C PRO A 7 7.85 -13.16 -16.71
N MET A 8 7.78 -11.87 -16.94
CA MET A 8 8.89 -10.93 -16.71
C MET A 8 8.73 -10.25 -15.34
N SER A 9 9.69 -10.50 -14.43
CA SER A 9 9.82 -9.72 -13.19
C SER A 9 10.32 -8.32 -13.51
N LEU A 10 9.51 -7.30 -13.18
CA LEU A 10 9.84 -5.90 -13.37
C LEU A 10 10.61 -5.37 -12.16
N MET A 11 10.20 -5.76 -10.97
CA MET A 11 10.78 -5.31 -9.72
C MET A 11 10.50 -6.34 -8.61
N LYS A 12 11.52 -6.64 -7.82
CA LYS A 12 11.37 -7.37 -6.55
C LYS A 12 11.82 -6.45 -5.42
N GLN A 13 10.98 -6.29 -4.41
CA GLN A 13 11.28 -5.49 -3.23
C GLN A 13 11.27 -6.41 -2.00
N VAL A 14 12.34 -6.36 -1.25
CA VAL A 14 12.49 -7.07 0.01
C VAL A 14 12.77 -6.05 1.11
N VAL A 15 12.05 -6.15 2.22
CA VAL A 15 12.22 -5.30 3.40
C VAL A 15 11.97 -6.11 4.66
N ASN A 16 12.82 -5.92 5.66
CA ASN A 16 12.69 -6.46 6.99
C ASN A 16 13.30 -5.48 8.02
N GLU A 17 13.35 -5.88 9.28
CA GLU A 17 13.91 -5.05 10.35
C GLU A 17 15.40 -4.74 10.18
N LYS A 18 16.15 -5.59 9.45
CA LYS A 18 17.61 -5.46 9.25
C LYS A 18 17.97 -4.61 8.04
N GLY A 19 17.06 -4.45 7.08
CA GLY A 19 17.35 -3.71 5.86
C GLY A 19 16.29 -3.86 4.77
N ALA A 20 16.58 -3.23 3.63
CA ALA A 20 15.77 -3.35 2.43
C ALA A 20 16.64 -3.33 1.18
N TYR A 21 16.17 -4.02 0.14
CA TYR A 21 16.74 -3.93 -1.20
C TYR A 21 15.67 -4.02 -2.28
N VAL A 22 15.97 -3.47 -3.42
CA VAL A 22 15.15 -3.55 -4.63
C VAL A 22 15.98 -4.19 -5.74
N VAL A 23 15.40 -5.20 -6.39
CA VAL A 23 15.95 -5.77 -7.62
C VAL A 23 15.11 -5.26 -8.77
N GLN A 24 15.74 -4.57 -9.72
CA GLN A 24 15.11 -4.06 -10.92
C GLN A 24 16.02 -4.29 -12.11
N GLN A 25 15.49 -4.86 -13.17
CA GLN A 25 16.27 -5.21 -14.39
C GLN A 25 17.54 -6.02 -14.10
N GLY A 26 17.47 -6.93 -13.12
CA GLY A 26 18.61 -7.76 -12.71
C GLY A 26 19.66 -7.05 -11.85
N GLN A 27 19.47 -5.77 -11.54
CA GLN A 27 20.35 -5.02 -10.65
C GLN A 27 19.76 -4.94 -9.24
N THR A 28 20.57 -5.22 -8.24
CA THR A 28 20.19 -5.10 -6.82
C THR A 28 20.68 -3.77 -6.27
N LYS A 29 19.75 -2.97 -5.76
CA LYS A 29 20.04 -1.72 -5.06
C LYS A 29 19.65 -1.87 -3.59
N LYS A 30 20.63 -1.70 -2.69
CA LYS A 30 20.37 -1.58 -1.26
C LYS A 30 19.74 -0.23 -0.96
N ILE A 31 18.74 -0.23 -0.09
CA ILE A 31 18.04 0.97 0.36
C ILE A 31 18.59 1.35 1.74
N GLU A 32 18.95 2.63 1.92
CA GLU A 32 19.58 3.13 3.14
C GLU A 32 18.99 4.49 3.56
N GLY A 33 19.31 4.95 4.77
CA GLY A 33 18.92 6.26 5.27
C GLY A 33 17.42 6.47 5.41
N ALA A 34 16.93 7.63 5.02
CA ALA A 34 15.52 8.01 5.14
C ALA A 34 14.58 7.10 4.33
N ASP A 35 15.01 6.68 3.14
CA ASP A 35 14.25 5.78 2.27
C ASP A 35 14.03 4.41 2.92
N LEU A 36 15.02 3.88 3.64
CA LEU A 36 14.89 2.65 4.41
C LEU A 36 13.84 2.79 5.51
N THR A 37 13.90 3.90 6.25
CA THR A 37 12.94 4.17 7.33
C THR A 37 11.51 4.27 6.80
N GLU A 38 11.32 4.96 5.68
CA GLU A 38 10.01 5.09 5.04
C GLU A 38 9.52 3.72 4.51
N MET A 39 10.40 2.94 3.89
CA MET A 39 10.07 1.63 3.37
C MET A 39 9.72 0.63 4.47
N GLN A 40 10.45 0.63 5.58
CA GLN A 40 10.14 -0.20 6.76
C GLN A 40 8.82 0.21 7.42
N ALA A 41 8.53 1.51 7.47
CA ALA A 41 7.27 2.02 8.00
C ALA A 41 6.05 1.60 7.15
N SER A 42 6.20 1.64 5.83
CA SER A 42 5.13 1.24 4.89
C SER A 42 4.97 -0.27 4.72
N ALA A 43 5.99 -1.06 5.08
CA ALA A 43 5.92 -2.52 5.04
C ALA A 43 5.16 -3.15 6.23
N THR A 44 4.57 -2.33 7.10
CA THR A 44 3.78 -2.82 8.23
C THR A 44 2.46 -3.41 7.73
N PRO A 45 2.16 -4.70 7.97
CA PRO A 45 0.99 -5.37 7.41
C PRO A 45 -0.35 -4.82 7.90
N PHE A 46 -0.36 -4.13 9.03
CA PHE A 46 -1.57 -3.59 9.69
C PHE A 46 -1.34 -2.13 10.05
N GLU A 47 -1.27 -1.27 9.03
CA GLU A 47 -1.13 0.17 9.21
C GLU A 47 -2.25 0.75 10.08
N GLU A 48 -3.45 0.18 9.97
CA GLU A 48 -4.65 0.58 10.72
C GLU A 48 -4.44 0.47 12.24
N LEU A 49 -3.69 -0.51 12.73
CA LEU A 49 -3.40 -0.64 14.17
C LEU A 49 -2.49 0.47 14.68
N LYS A 50 -1.64 1.02 13.82
CA LYS A 50 -0.80 2.18 14.14
C LYS A 50 -1.60 3.48 13.98
N LEU A 51 -2.44 3.57 12.94
CA LEU A 51 -3.28 4.73 12.68
C LEU A 51 -4.24 5.03 13.83
N ALA A 52 -4.86 4.00 14.42
CA ALA A 52 -5.76 4.15 15.56
C ALA A 52 -5.11 4.79 16.80
N LYS A 53 -3.77 4.75 16.88
CA LYS A 53 -2.97 5.35 17.97
C LYS A 53 -2.27 6.65 17.55
N LYS A 54 -2.40 7.07 16.30
CA LYS A 54 -1.68 8.21 15.75
C LYS A 54 -2.44 9.50 16.03
N GLU A 55 -1.77 10.46 16.62
CA GLU A 55 -2.30 11.81 16.77
C GLU A 55 -2.51 12.45 15.38
N GLY A 56 -3.57 13.26 15.26
CA GLY A 56 -3.90 13.98 14.03
C GLY A 56 -4.75 13.21 13.01
N LEU A 57 -5.22 12.00 13.33
CA LEU A 57 -6.25 11.33 12.54
C LEU A 57 -7.62 11.93 12.84
N VAL A 58 -8.28 12.49 11.84
CA VAL A 58 -9.57 13.18 11.97
C VAL A 58 -10.59 12.56 11.04
N LEU A 59 -11.74 12.15 11.58
CA LEU A 59 -12.91 11.80 10.78
C LEU A 59 -13.52 13.10 10.22
N THR A 60 -13.46 13.27 8.89
CA THR A 60 -13.98 14.48 8.22
C THR A 60 -15.42 14.33 7.77
N GLY A 61 -15.95 13.11 7.69
CA GLY A 61 -17.33 12.83 7.31
C GLY A 61 -17.49 11.52 6.54
N ILE A 62 -18.60 11.42 5.82
CA ILE A 62 -18.90 10.33 4.90
C ILE A 62 -18.89 10.92 3.49
N GLU A 63 -18.17 10.25 2.60
CA GLU A 63 -18.03 10.64 1.19
C GLU A 63 -18.41 9.45 0.29
N SER A 64 -18.87 9.75 -0.94
CA SER A 64 -19.14 8.71 -1.94
C SER A 64 -17.85 8.39 -2.70
N ILE A 65 -17.38 7.16 -2.57
CA ILE A 65 -16.19 6.64 -3.24
C ILE A 65 -16.60 5.42 -4.07
N ASN A 66 -16.36 5.47 -5.37
CA ASN A 66 -16.69 4.39 -6.31
C ASN A 66 -18.17 3.90 -6.20
N GLY A 67 -19.09 4.84 -5.90
CA GLY A 67 -20.51 4.53 -5.77
C GLY A 67 -20.95 3.93 -4.41
N SER A 68 -20.05 3.86 -3.44
CA SER A 68 -20.33 3.42 -2.07
C SER A 68 -20.03 4.54 -1.06
N GLU A 69 -20.75 4.54 0.06
CA GLU A 69 -20.48 5.45 1.17
C GLU A 69 -19.25 4.99 1.96
N ALA A 70 -18.32 5.90 2.22
CA ALA A 70 -17.10 5.63 2.95
C ALA A 70 -16.83 6.70 4.01
N TYR A 71 -16.37 6.29 5.18
CA TYR A 71 -15.80 7.19 6.18
C TYR A 71 -14.50 7.78 5.65
N ALA A 72 -14.37 9.10 5.64
CA ALA A 72 -13.17 9.82 5.26
C ALA A 72 -12.34 10.18 6.50
N LEU A 73 -11.17 9.57 6.63
CA LEU A 73 -10.23 9.75 7.73
C LEU A 73 -8.99 10.50 7.24
N LYS A 74 -8.84 11.76 7.62
CA LYS A 74 -7.72 12.60 7.21
C LYS A 74 -6.55 12.50 8.18
N ASN A 75 -5.34 12.32 7.63
CA ASN A 75 -4.09 12.35 8.35
C ASN A 75 -3.05 13.16 7.56
N GLY A 76 -2.89 14.42 7.92
CA GLY A 76 -2.00 15.32 7.19
C GLY A 76 -2.40 15.51 5.73
N LYS A 77 -1.53 15.04 4.80
CA LYS A 77 -1.75 15.12 3.34
C LYS A 77 -2.45 13.90 2.77
N THR A 78 -2.81 12.92 3.60
CA THR A 78 -3.46 11.67 3.18
C THR A 78 -4.88 11.62 3.74
N THR A 79 -5.82 11.16 2.91
CA THR A 79 -7.19 10.81 3.34
C THR A 79 -7.41 9.33 3.04
N LEU A 80 -7.82 8.58 4.05
CA LEU A 80 -8.14 7.16 3.96
C LEU A 80 -9.65 7.00 3.94
N TYR A 81 -10.16 6.14 3.07
CA TYR A 81 -11.59 5.89 2.91
C TYR A 81 -11.92 4.45 3.28
N TYR A 82 -12.83 4.30 4.24
CA TYR A 82 -13.30 3.00 4.71
C TYR A 82 -14.79 2.85 4.44
N ASP A 83 -15.17 1.82 3.71
CA ASP A 83 -16.57 1.52 3.41
C ASP A 83 -17.40 1.42 4.69
N THR A 84 -18.55 2.12 4.72
CA THR A 84 -19.38 2.23 5.94
C THR A 84 -20.01 0.91 6.37
N LYS A 85 -20.15 -0.06 5.45
CA LYS A 85 -20.81 -1.36 5.70
C LYS A 85 -19.82 -2.44 6.10
N SER A 86 -18.72 -2.55 5.37
CA SER A 86 -17.71 -3.60 5.58
C SER A 86 -16.58 -3.19 6.51
N GLY A 87 -16.34 -1.89 6.67
CA GLY A 87 -15.19 -1.34 7.40
C GLY A 87 -13.86 -1.52 6.65
N LEU A 88 -13.88 -2.01 5.40
CA LEU A 88 -12.67 -2.22 4.63
C LEU A 88 -12.19 -0.92 3.98
N LYS A 89 -10.88 -0.73 3.87
CA LYS A 89 -10.28 0.39 3.15
C LYS A 89 -10.58 0.25 1.66
N VAL A 90 -11.27 1.23 1.07
CA VAL A 90 -11.67 1.20 -0.34
C VAL A 90 -10.88 2.17 -1.19
N ALA A 91 -10.33 3.22 -0.57
CA ALA A 91 -9.44 4.14 -1.29
C ALA A 91 -8.48 4.87 -0.33
N GLU A 92 -7.47 5.45 -0.93
CA GLU A 92 -6.54 6.41 -0.31
C GLU A 92 -6.28 7.55 -1.28
N ALA A 93 -6.37 8.78 -0.81
CA ALA A 93 -6.01 9.98 -1.56
C ALA A 93 -4.80 10.65 -0.89
N LYS A 94 -3.67 10.72 -1.58
CA LYS A 94 -2.44 11.36 -1.10
C LYS A 94 -2.16 12.63 -1.91
N THR A 95 -2.17 13.78 -1.24
CA THR A 95 -1.81 15.06 -1.87
C THR A 95 -0.31 15.24 -1.81
N MET A 96 0.31 15.42 -2.99
CA MET A 96 1.73 15.69 -3.16
C MET A 96 1.91 17.04 -3.83
N GLU A 97 3.06 17.66 -3.60
CA GLU A 97 3.46 18.87 -4.29
C GLU A 97 4.70 18.57 -5.14
N GLN A 98 4.57 18.76 -6.44
CA GLN A 98 5.64 18.52 -7.39
C GLN A 98 5.74 19.73 -8.33
N GLY A 99 6.91 20.38 -8.36
CA GLY A 99 7.14 21.56 -9.20
C GLY A 99 6.19 22.74 -8.90
N GLY A 100 5.79 22.94 -7.65
CA GLY A 100 4.85 23.99 -7.24
C GLY A 100 3.38 23.70 -7.57
N LYS A 101 3.07 22.53 -8.12
CA LYS A 101 1.69 22.08 -8.38
C LYS A 101 1.27 21.03 -7.37
N LYS A 102 0.07 21.20 -6.82
CA LYS A 102 -0.56 20.17 -5.98
C LYS A 102 -1.19 19.12 -6.88
N MET A 103 -0.82 17.87 -6.66
CA MET A 103 -1.40 16.71 -7.31
C MET A 103 -1.97 15.77 -6.25
N THR A 104 -3.12 15.18 -6.52
CA THR A 104 -3.71 14.17 -5.66
C THR A 104 -3.61 12.83 -6.37
N GLN A 105 -2.87 11.91 -5.78
CA GLN A 105 -2.81 10.52 -6.21
C GLN A 105 -3.90 9.76 -5.48
N ILE A 106 -4.70 9.02 -6.22
CA ILE A 106 -5.74 8.14 -5.68
C ILE A 106 -5.33 6.70 -5.91
N THR A 107 -5.41 5.90 -4.84
CA THR A 107 -5.26 4.45 -4.86
C THR A 107 -6.58 3.83 -4.45
N ASN A 108 -7.12 2.94 -5.25
CA ASN A 108 -8.34 2.19 -4.96
C ASN A 108 -7.99 0.75 -4.59
N TYR A 109 -8.72 0.18 -3.63
CA TYR A 109 -8.55 -1.18 -3.13
C TYR A 109 -9.83 -1.96 -3.36
N GLY A 110 -9.72 -3.16 -3.94
CA GLY A 110 -10.85 -4.02 -4.27
C GLY A 110 -10.51 -5.50 -4.21
N ASP A 111 -11.50 -6.35 -4.56
CA ASP A 111 -11.36 -7.80 -4.57
C ASP A 111 -10.78 -8.33 -3.24
N TYR A 112 -11.40 -7.96 -2.12
CA TYR A 112 -10.97 -8.40 -0.80
C TYR A 112 -11.22 -9.90 -0.63
N ARG A 113 -10.14 -10.64 -0.35
CA ARG A 113 -10.18 -12.08 -0.08
C ARG A 113 -9.65 -12.36 1.32
N GLU A 114 -10.16 -13.41 1.93
CA GLU A 114 -9.67 -13.84 3.23
C GLU A 114 -8.51 -14.82 3.07
N VAL A 115 -7.37 -14.49 3.70
CA VAL A 115 -6.19 -15.34 3.76
C VAL A 115 -5.81 -15.51 5.23
N LYS A 116 -5.98 -16.72 5.76
CA LYS A 116 -5.70 -17.06 7.18
C LYS A 116 -6.38 -16.10 8.17
N GLY A 117 -7.63 -15.75 7.94
CA GLY A 117 -8.41 -14.87 8.81
C GLY A 117 -8.16 -13.37 8.59
N VAL A 118 -7.29 -12.98 7.64
CA VAL A 118 -7.00 -11.60 7.30
C VAL A 118 -7.63 -11.26 5.95
N LYS A 119 -8.38 -10.16 5.87
CA LYS A 119 -8.92 -9.65 4.61
C LYS A 119 -7.88 -8.79 3.89
N ILE A 120 -7.48 -9.21 2.71
CA ILE A 120 -6.44 -8.58 1.89
C ILE A 120 -7.03 -8.19 0.54
N PRO A 121 -6.80 -6.94 0.04
CA PRO A 121 -7.22 -6.56 -1.30
C PRO A 121 -6.37 -7.29 -2.35
N PHE A 122 -7.01 -7.94 -3.30
CA PHE A 122 -6.33 -8.62 -4.42
C PHE A 122 -6.30 -7.77 -5.69
N ASN A 123 -6.97 -6.62 -5.70
CA ASN A 123 -6.89 -5.63 -6.76
C ASN A 123 -6.58 -4.25 -6.17
N ILE A 124 -5.54 -3.61 -6.71
CA ILE A 124 -5.12 -2.25 -6.33
C ILE A 124 -4.96 -1.45 -7.62
N ILE A 125 -5.71 -0.36 -7.74
CA ILE A 125 -5.66 0.54 -8.89
C ILE A 125 -5.06 1.87 -8.45
N GLN A 126 -3.95 2.27 -9.06
CA GLN A 126 -3.30 3.54 -8.79
C GLN A 126 -3.30 4.43 -10.03
N ASN A 127 -3.53 5.72 -9.84
CA ASN A 127 -3.33 6.72 -10.88
C ASN A 127 -2.02 7.48 -10.63
N VAL A 128 -1.01 7.20 -11.43
CA VAL A 128 0.35 7.80 -11.35
C VAL A 128 0.69 8.57 -12.64
N GLY A 129 -0.33 9.21 -13.26
CA GLY A 129 -0.24 9.82 -14.59
C GLY A 129 -0.75 8.89 -15.69
N PHE A 130 -0.82 7.63 -15.41
CA PHE A 130 -1.55 6.57 -16.12
C PHE A 130 -2.16 5.63 -15.06
N GLU A 131 -3.16 4.86 -15.45
CA GLU A 131 -3.78 3.87 -14.57
C GLU A 131 -2.89 2.62 -14.49
N LEU A 132 -2.50 2.26 -13.27
CA LEU A 132 -1.77 1.04 -12.95
C LEU A 132 -2.72 0.10 -12.21
N ASP A 133 -3.15 -0.97 -12.87
CA ASP A 133 -4.00 -2.03 -12.31
C ASP A 133 -3.12 -3.19 -11.82
N ILE A 134 -2.97 -3.32 -10.50
CA ILE A 134 -2.17 -4.35 -9.84
C ILE A 134 -3.10 -5.45 -9.35
N LYS A 135 -2.95 -6.66 -9.86
CA LYS A 135 -3.69 -7.84 -9.44
C LYS A 135 -2.77 -8.81 -8.72
N MET A 136 -3.12 -9.17 -7.49
CA MET A 136 -2.41 -10.18 -6.75
C MET A 136 -2.91 -11.57 -7.16
N SER A 137 -2.01 -12.44 -7.59
CA SER A 137 -2.33 -13.83 -7.91
C SER A 137 -2.39 -14.69 -6.65
N GLU A 138 -1.46 -14.45 -5.72
CA GLU A 138 -1.34 -15.22 -4.49
C GLU A 138 -0.81 -14.34 -3.35
N VAL A 139 -1.30 -14.58 -2.13
CA VAL A 139 -0.75 -14.02 -0.88
C VAL A 139 -0.53 -15.17 0.10
N LYS A 140 0.67 -15.26 0.64
CA LYS A 140 1.06 -16.23 1.68
C LYS A 140 1.41 -15.48 2.96
N ILE A 141 0.88 -15.96 4.09
CA ILE A 141 1.16 -15.40 5.42
C ILE A 141 1.93 -16.44 6.20
N ASN A 142 3.15 -16.10 6.61
CA ASN A 142 4.08 -16.98 7.35
C ASN A 142 4.39 -18.30 6.63
N GLU A 143 4.43 -18.27 5.30
CA GLU A 143 4.75 -19.42 4.45
C GLU A 143 5.57 -18.98 3.23
N GLY A 144 6.41 -19.89 2.72
CA GLY A 144 7.14 -19.70 1.47
C GLY A 144 8.28 -18.69 1.53
N VAL A 145 8.69 -18.27 2.73
CA VAL A 145 9.86 -17.41 2.97
C VAL A 145 10.73 -18.02 4.05
N SER A 146 12.02 -17.88 3.89
CA SER A 146 13.07 -18.30 4.83
C SER A 146 14.00 -17.12 5.12
N ASP A 147 14.82 -17.22 6.15
CA ASP A 147 15.81 -16.17 6.46
C ASP A 147 16.79 -15.94 5.31
N ALA A 148 17.03 -16.93 4.46
CA ALA A 148 17.89 -16.82 3.28
C ALA A 148 17.31 -15.87 2.20
N ASP A 149 15.99 -15.69 2.16
CA ASP A 149 15.34 -14.78 1.21
C ASP A 149 15.53 -13.29 1.57
N PHE A 150 16.09 -13.03 2.77
CA PHE A 150 16.32 -11.70 3.31
C PHE A 150 17.81 -11.36 3.52
N GLN A 151 18.72 -12.20 3.01
CA GLN A 151 20.18 -12.01 3.10
C GLN A 151 20.76 -11.45 1.82
#